data_164c56130430dd4b34c462a80cd4e069
#
_entry.id   164c56130430dd4b34c462a80cd4e069
#
_cell.length_a   1.000
_cell.length_b   1.000
_cell.length_c   1.000
_cell.angle_alpha   90.00
_cell.angle_beta   90.00
_cell.angle_gamma   90.00
#
_symmetry.space_group_name_H-M   'P 1'
#
loop_
_entity.id
_entity.type
_entity.pdbx_description
1 polymer ?
#
loop_
_entity_poly.entity_id
_entity_poly.type
_entity_poly.pdbx_seq_one_letter_code
_entity_poly.pdbx_strand_id
1 'polypeptide(L)'
;YSFKVLNSDEVNALACPGGFIYVFKGLIDYMPSDAELAGVLGHEITHVVKKHTVHQIEKQLLTTLAFAIVTKGDLGIAGLATQALAAGYSRTDERGADKGGFNLCVAAGYNPYSVVLTINKLEDLAKEQGNPGYGIFSSHPEPEERLKRVMKQIKALKVHPEITLNEDNTARVHEGDWGFNITQTVGNDRPEYRAYMLAGGLYCVRERDKGHIDPYRFIVYDNGGSATIYYDDIEILTVYNQDAYAGGFGSAGSYAAACTELLRQWVPVANANDTAVQSKSTKWIEVITSSSIQSLMI
;
A
#
# COMPACT_ATOMS: atom_id res chain seq x y z
N TYR A 1 20.86 -0.84 -0.38
CA TYR A 1 20.05 -1.41 -1.45
C TYR A 1 20.41 -0.77 -2.78
N SER A 2 20.29 -1.55 -3.88
CA SER A 2 20.50 -1.09 -5.24
C SER A 2 19.23 -1.35 -6.05
N PHE A 3 18.57 -0.28 -6.51
CA PHE A 3 17.37 -0.37 -7.32
C PHE A 3 17.73 -0.19 -8.80
N LYS A 4 17.15 -1.01 -9.66
CA LYS A 4 17.32 -0.95 -11.11
C LYS A 4 15.98 -1.11 -11.81
N VAL A 5 15.73 -0.29 -12.81
CA VAL A 5 14.59 -0.46 -13.71
C VAL A 5 15.03 -1.31 -14.90
N LEU A 6 14.27 -2.37 -15.18
CA LEU A 6 14.43 -3.21 -16.35
C LEU A 6 13.49 -2.72 -17.46
N ASN A 7 14.02 -2.52 -18.64
CA ASN A 7 13.25 -2.12 -19.82
C ASN A 7 12.50 -3.33 -20.40
N SER A 8 11.39 -3.69 -19.75
CA SER A 8 10.49 -4.78 -20.14
C SER A 8 9.07 -4.36 -19.80
N ASP A 9 8.12 -4.74 -20.67
CA ASP A 9 6.69 -4.46 -20.49
C ASP A 9 6.00 -5.45 -19.53
N GLU A 10 6.76 -6.42 -18.98
CA GLU A 10 6.26 -7.35 -17.98
C GLU A 10 5.90 -6.61 -16.67
N VAL A 11 4.78 -6.97 -16.06
CA VAL A 11 4.35 -6.41 -14.77
C VAL A 11 4.95 -7.27 -13.64
N ASN A 12 6.20 -6.94 -13.27
CA ASN A 12 6.97 -7.75 -12.31
C ASN A 12 7.99 -6.92 -11.52
N ALA A 13 8.45 -7.49 -10.38
CA ALA A 13 9.60 -7.02 -9.61
C ALA A 13 10.36 -8.24 -9.05
N LEU A 14 11.64 -8.10 -8.76
CA LEU A 14 12.50 -9.18 -8.25
C LEU A 14 13.43 -8.68 -7.16
N ALA A 15 13.45 -9.40 -6.03
CA ALA A 15 14.43 -9.23 -4.97
C ALA A 15 15.55 -10.27 -5.08
N CYS A 16 16.78 -9.81 -5.29
CA CYS A 16 17.95 -10.67 -5.39
C CYS A 16 18.84 -10.58 -4.13
N PRO A 17 19.62 -11.65 -3.83
CA PRO A 17 20.59 -11.62 -2.74
C PRO A 17 21.56 -10.44 -2.88
N GLY A 18 22.02 -9.89 -1.75
CA GLY A 18 22.93 -8.74 -1.73
C GLY A 18 22.26 -7.37 -1.73
N GLY A 19 20.92 -7.31 -1.71
CA GLY A 19 20.17 -6.05 -1.63
C GLY A 19 19.87 -5.42 -2.98
N PHE A 20 19.88 -6.21 -4.06
CA PHE A 20 19.50 -5.78 -5.39
C PHE A 20 18.00 -5.99 -5.61
N ILE A 21 17.32 -4.94 -6.06
CA ILE A 21 15.89 -4.95 -6.37
C ILE A 21 15.72 -4.45 -7.80
N TYR A 22 15.11 -5.27 -8.64
CA TYR A 22 14.81 -4.97 -10.02
C TYR A 22 13.32 -4.75 -10.19
N VAL A 23 12.93 -3.62 -10.78
CA VAL A 23 11.55 -3.26 -11.08
C VAL A 23 11.38 -3.18 -12.58
N PHE A 24 10.40 -3.86 -13.12
CA PHE A 24 10.13 -3.84 -14.55
C PHE A 24 9.36 -2.58 -14.93
N LYS A 25 9.67 -2.02 -16.11
CA LYS A 25 8.99 -0.82 -16.62
C LYS A 25 7.46 -1.03 -16.67
N GLY A 26 7.00 -2.19 -17.11
CA GLY A 26 5.58 -2.52 -17.18
C GLY A 26 4.88 -2.44 -15.81
N LEU A 27 5.58 -2.76 -14.71
CA LEU A 27 5.02 -2.59 -13.36
C LEU A 27 4.87 -1.10 -13.00
N ILE A 28 5.86 -0.27 -13.32
CA ILE A 28 5.81 1.18 -13.06
C ILE A 28 4.69 1.83 -13.86
N ASP A 29 4.52 1.45 -15.12
CA ASP A 29 3.44 1.96 -15.98
C ASP A 29 2.05 1.51 -15.49
N TYR A 30 1.95 0.32 -14.89
CA TYR A 30 0.72 -0.25 -14.38
C TYR A 30 0.33 0.32 -12.99
N MET A 31 1.31 0.73 -12.19
CA MET A 31 1.16 1.28 -10.84
C MET A 31 1.77 2.69 -10.76
N PRO A 32 1.07 3.71 -11.27
CA PRO A 32 1.66 5.04 -11.46
C PRO A 32 1.78 5.86 -10.17
N SER A 33 1.13 5.46 -9.07
CA SER A 33 1.21 6.21 -7.81
C SER A 33 2.40 5.77 -6.94
N ASP A 34 2.98 6.71 -6.21
CA ASP A 34 4.04 6.42 -5.24
C ASP A 34 3.58 5.43 -4.16
N ALA A 35 2.30 5.50 -3.76
CA ALA A 35 1.72 4.59 -2.77
C ALA A 35 1.71 3.14 -3.26
N GLU A 36 1.30 2.90 -4.51
CA GLU A 36 1.28 1.56 -5.11
C GLU A 36 2.70 1.00 -5.25
N LEU A 37 3.61 1.82 -5.75
CA LEU A 37 5.01 1.44 -5.91
C LEU A 37 5.69 1.16 -4.57
N ALA A 38 5.39 1.95 -3.53
CA ALA A 38 5.87 1.71 -2.18
C ALA A 38 5.41 0.35 -1.63
N GLY A 39 4.18 -0.08 -1.95
CA GLY A 39 3.67 -1.40 -1.59
C GLY A 39 4.53 -2.53 -2.16
N VAL A 40 4.85 -2.47 -3.47
CA VAL A 40 5.75 -3.43 -4.13
C VAL A 40 7.15 -3.38 -3.52
N LEU A 41 7.75 -2.19 -3.45
CA LEU A 41 9.12 -2.04 -2.97
C LEU A 41 9.28 -2.48 -1.52
N GLY A 42 8.33 -2.16 -0.65
CA GLY A 42 8.32 -2.61 0.74
C GLY A 42 8.27 -4.13 0.87
N HIS A 43 7.48 -4.79 0.02
CA HIS A 43 7.41 -6.24 -0.09
C HIS A 43 8.75 -6.84 -0.53
N GLU A 44 9.34 -6.34 -1.62
CA GLU A 44 10.63 -6.82 -2.14
C GLU A 44 11.80 -6.56 -1.18
N ILE A 45 11.85 -5.37 -0.55
CA ILE A 45 12.83 -5.06 0.49
C ILE A 45 12.74 -6.08 1.62
N THR A 46 11.53 -6.49 2.01
CA THR A 46 11.34 -7.46 3.08
C THR A 46 11.84 -8.85 2.69
N HIS A 47 11.69 -9.27 1.42
CA HIS A 47 12.30 -10.50 0.92
C HIS A 47 13.82 -10.49 1.07
N VAL A 48 14.47 -9.34 0.79
CA VAL A 48 15.92 -9.15 0.99
C VAL A 48 16.28 -9.21 2.48
N VAL A 49 15.59 -8.43 3.33
CA VAL A 49 15.86 -8.35 4.78
C VAL A 49 15.75 -9.71 5.44
N LYS A 50 14.74 -10.48 5.09
CA LYS A 50 14.49 -11.83 5.62
C LYS A 50 15.26 -12.93 4.91
N LYS A 51 16.06 -12.58 3.90
CA LYS A 51 16.89 -13.50 3.11
C LYS A 51 16.09 -14.65 2.47
N HIS A 52 14.83 -14.40 2.09
CA HIS A 52 13.96 -15.45 1.56
C HIS A 52 14.55 -16.12 0.32
N THR A 53 15.10 -15.35 -0.64
CA THR A 53 15.78 -15.87 -1.83
C THR A 53 17.00 -16.70 -1.48
N VAL A 54 17.79 -16.28 -0.47
CA VAL A 54 18.97 -17.05 -0.01
C VAL A 54 18.53 -18.40 0.54
N HIS A 55 17.53 -18.42 1.43
CA HIS A 55 16.99 -19.66 2.00
C HIS A 55 16.41 -20.60 0.93
N GLN A 56 15.79 -20.05 -0.11
CA GLN A 56 15.34 -20.82 -1.26
C GLN A 56 16.51 -21.49 -2.01
N ILE A 57 17.58 -20.73 -2.30
CA ILE A 57 18.76 -21.23 -2.96
C ILE A 57 19.42 -22.32 -2.12
N GLU A 58 19.59 -22.10 -0.80
CA GLU A 58 20.13 -23.08 0.13
C GLU A 58 19.31 -24.38 0.13
N LYS A 59 17.99 -24.28 0.22
CA LYS A 59 17.07 -25.43 0.20
C LYS A 59 17.17 -26.21 -1.14
N GLN A 60 17.22 -25.49 -2.25
CA GLN A 60 17.38 -26.13 -3.56
C GLN A 60 18.76 -26.78 -3.72
N LEU A 61 19.83 -26.11 -3.25
CA LEU A 61 21.17 -26.69 -3.26
C LEU A 61 21.22 -28.00 -2.48
N LEU A 62 20.65 -28.03 -1.27
CA LEU A 62 20.58 -29.26 -0.46
C LEU A 62 19.78 -30.37 -1.16
N THR A 63 18.64 -30.04 -1.75
CA THR A 63 17.80 -30.99 -2.50
C THR A 63 18.55 -31.53 -3.73
N THR A 64 19.21 -30.65 -4.46
CA THR A 64 19.98 -30.99 -5.66
C THR A 64 21.21 -31.82 -5.32
N LEU A 65 21.95 -31.50 -4.25
CA LEU A 65 23.07 -32.30 -3.80
C LEU A 65 22.61 -33.70 -3.39
N ALA A 66 21.49 -33.82 -2.66
CA ALA A 66 20.91 -35.13 -2.31
C ALA A 66 20.55 -35.93 -3.57
N PHE A 67 19.95 -35.26 -4.58
CA PHE A 67 19.61 -35.90 -5.86
C PHE A 67 20.85 -36.25 -6.67
N ALA A 68 21.87 -35.37 -6.76
CA ALA A 68 23.12 -35.61 -7.48
C ALA A 68 23.92 -36.78 -6.89
N ILE A 69 23.94 -36.96 -5.57
CA ILE A 69 24.52 -38.11 -4.90
C ILE A 69 23.85 -39.41 -5.36
N VAL A 70 22.52 -39.39 -5.51
CA VAL A 70 21.75 -40.57 -5.94
C VAL A 70 21.92 -40.85 -7.44
N THR A 71 21.95 -39.78 -8.29
CA THR A 71 21.90 -39.93 -9.77
C THR A 71 23.27 -39.75 -10.46
N LYS A 72 24.32 -39.37 -9.73
CA LYS A 72 25.65 -39.00 -10.28
C LYS A 72 25.57 -37.92 -11.37
N GLY A 73 24.62 -37.01 -11.27
CA GLY A 73 24.41 -35.87 -12.19
C GLY A 73 25.26 -34.65 -11.82
N ASP A 74 25.78 -33.93 -12.84
CA ASP A 74 26.47 -32.65 -12.65
C ASP A 74 25.48 -31.51 -12.84
N LEU A 75 25.30 -30.65 -11.82
CA LEU A 75 24.37 -29.53 -11.83
C LEU A 75 25.10 -28.22 -11.55
N GLY A 76 25.18 -27.36 -12.56
CA GLY A 76 25.79 -26.04 -12.44
C GLY A 76 25.09 -25.11 -11.47
N ILE A 77 25.82 -24.42 -10.59
CA ILE A 77 25.32 -23.50 -9.55
C ILE A 77 24.42 -22.39 -10.13
N ALA A 78 24.71 -21.90 -11.33
CA ALA A 78 23.90 -20.88 -11.99
C ALA A 78 22.46 -21.34 -12.32
N GLY A 79 22.28 -22.61 -12.70
CA GLY A 79 20.94 -23.17 -12.93
C GLY A 79 20.10 -23.29 -11.66
N LEU A 80 20.73 -23.48 -10.50
CA LEU A 80 20.04 -23.57 -9.21
C LEU A 80 19.45 -22.22 -8.76
N ALA A 81 20.19 -21.12 -8.98
CA ALA A 81 19.70 -19.79 -8.67
C ALA A 81 18.49 -19.40 -9.53
N THR A 82 18.53 -19.74 -10.82
CA THR A 82 17.40 -19.51 -11.74
C THR A 82 16.18 -20.34 -11.37
N GLN A 83 16.37 -21.61 -10.99
CA GLN A 83 15.28 -22.47 -10.53
C GLN A 83 14.70 -22.00 -9.18
N ALA A 84 15.53 -21.46 -8.27
CA ALA A 84 15.07 -20.92 -7.00
C ALA A 84 14.14 -19.72 -7.22
N LEU A 85 14.50 -18.80 -8.10
CA LEU A 85 13.67 -17.65 -8.45
C LEU A 85 12.37 -18.08 -9.14
N ALA A 86 12.41 -19.11 -10.00
CA ALA A 86 11.24 -19.62 -10.70
C ALA A 86 10.29 -20.45 -9.81
N ALA A 87 10.76 -21.02 -8.69
CA ALA A 87 9.97 -21.88 -7.83
C ALA A 87 8.93 -21.14 -6.97
N GLY A 88 8.99 -19.80 -6.94
CA GLY A 88 8.12 -18.96 -6.10
C GLY A 88 8.42 -19.08 -4.59
N TYR A 89 7.98 -18.10 -3.84
CA TYR A 89 8.17 -18.08 -2.40
C TYR A 89 7.13 -18.94 -1.66
N SER A 90 7.49 -19.41 -0.47
CA SER A 90 6.54 -20.13 0.36
C SER A 90 5.46 -19.20 0.93
N ARG A 91 4.29 -19.76 1.28
CA ARG A 91 3.22 -19.00 1.96
C ARG A 91 3.69 -18.28 3.23
N THR A 92 4.71 -18.81 3.91
CA THR A 92 5.28 -18.22 5.11
C THR A 92 6.17 -17.03 4.78
N ASP A 93 6.92 -17.12 3.67
CA ASP A 93 7.76 -16.03 3.18
C ASP A 93 6.89 -14.86 2.71
N GLU A 94 5.83 -15.15 1.95
CA GLU A 94 4.85 -14.14 1.51
C GLU A 94 4.19 -13.42 2.69
N ARG A 95 3.73 -14.17 3.71
CA ARG A 95 3.20 -13.58 4.95
C ARG A 95 4.21 -12.66 5.63
N GLY A 96 5.45 -13.09 5.62
CA GLY A 96 6.56 -12.32 6.16
C GLY A 96 6.85 -11.05 5.39
N ALA A 97 6.80 -11.12 4.05
CA ALA A 97 7.04 -10.01 3.13
C ALA A 97 5.90 -8.98 3.19
N ASP A 98 4.64 -9.43 3.18
CA ASP A 98 3.49 -8.53 3.32
C ASP A 98 3.49 -7.77 4.65
N LYS A 99 3.74 -8.48 5.76
CA LYS A 99 3.82 -7.83 7.08
C LYS A 99 4.96 -6.83 7.15
N GLY A 100 6.12 -7.18 6.61
CA GLY A 100 7.28 -6.28 6.59
C GLY A 100 7.07 -5.11 5.65
N GLY A 101 6.53 -5.34 4.46
CA GLY A 101 6.17 -4.31 3.49
C GLY A 101 5.18 -3.30 4.05
N PHE A 102 4.10 -3.78 4.67
CA PHE A 102 3.14 -2.92 5.37
C PHE A 102 3.82 -2.04 6.43
N ASN A 103 4.64 -2.64 7.30
CA ASN A 103 5.33 -1.89 8.35
C ASN A 103 6.32 -0.86 7.79
N LEU A 104 7.01 -1.19 6.69
CA LEU A 104 7.94 -0.28 6.01
C LEU A 104 7.20 0.91 5.39
N CYS A 105 6.07 0.66 4.69
CA CYS A 105 5.25 1.72 4.12
C CYS A 105 4.77 2.69 5.19
N VAL A 106 4.19 2.18 6.28
CA VAL A 106 3.69 3.01 7.38
C VAL A 106 4.83 3.79 8.06
N ALA A 107 5.96 3.14 8.35
CA ALA A 107 7.11 3.78 8.98
C ALA A 107 7.77 4.85 8.10
N ALA A 108 7.68 4.71 6.78
CA ALA A 108 8.19 5.68 5.81
C ALA A 108 7.17 6.80 5.48
N GLY A 109 5.99 6.80 6.10
CA GLY A 109 4.95 7.80 5.87
C GLY A 109 4.12 7.58 4.60
N TYR A 110 4.23 6.39 3.99
CA TYR A 110 3.38 6.01 2.85
C TYR A 110 2.01 5.52 3.29
N ASN A 111 1.09 5.55 2.35
CA ASN A 111 -0.30 5.12 2.51
C ASN A 111 -0.38 3.69 3.13
N PRO A 112 -1.10 3.48 4.24
CA PRO A 112 -1.22 2.16 4.88
C PRO A 112 -1.91 1.11 4.01
N TYR A 113 -2.66 1.52 2.97
CA TYR A 113 -3.26 0.61 2.00
C TYR A 113 -2.31 0.23 0.85
N SER A 114 -1.07 0.72 0.79
CA SER A 114 -0.13 0.47 -0.31
C SER A 114 -0.02 -1.00 -0.70
N VAL A 115 0.20 -1.90 0.27
CA VAL A 115 0.31 -3.35 0.00
C VAL A 115 -1.03 -3.95 -0.46
N VAL A 116 -2.17 -3.46 0.07
CA VAL A 116 -3.51 -3.90 -0.37
C VAL A 116 -3.78 -3.49 -1.80
N LEU A 117 -3.47 -2.25 -2.17
CA LEU A 117 -3.58 -1.74 -3.54
C LEU A 117 -2.74 -2.59 -4.51
N THR A 118 -1.49 -2.85 -4.15
CA THR A 118 -0.58 -3.68 -4.93
C THR A 118 -1.18 -5.08 -5.19
N ILE A 119 -1.60 -5.79 -4.14
CA ILE A 119 -2.13 -7.17 -4.27
C ILE A 119 -3.41 -7.18 -5.11
N ASN A 120 -4.35 -6.26 -4.84
CA ASN A 120 -5.62 -6.19 -5.55
C ASN A 120 -5.43 -5.90 -7.05
N LYS A 121 -4.63 -4.89 -7.40
CA LYS A 121 -4.40 -4.52 -8.81
C LYS A 121 -3.70 -5.64 -9.58
N LEU A 122 -2.73 -6.29 -8.98
CA LEU A 122 -2.05 -7.44 -9.59
C LEU A 122 -3.01 -8.65 -9.74
N GLU A 123 -3.91 -8.88 -8.77
CA GLU A 123 -4.93 -9.93 -8.89
C GLU A 123 -5.91 -9.64 -10.02
N ASP A 124 -6.36 -8.39 -10.17
CA ASP A 124 -7.22 -7.99 -11.28
C ASP A 124 -6.53 -8.21 -12.63
N LEU A 125 -5.26 -7.82 -12.74
CA LEU A 125 -4.46 -8.07 -13.95
C LEU A 125 -4.35 -9.56 -14.27
N ALA A 126 -4.08 -10.40 -13.28
CA ALA A 126 -3.99 -11.84 -13.48
C ALA A 126 -5.33 -12.45 -13.94
N LYS A 127 -6.46 -11.95 -13.43
CA LYS A 127 -7.80 -12.34 -13.87
C LYS A 127 -8.06 -11.90 -15.31
N GLU A 128 -7.70 -10.68 -15.68
CA GLU A 128 -7.84 -10.15 -17.05
C GLU A 128 -7.02 -10.97 -18.06
N GLN A 129 -5.84 -11.42 -17.66
CA GLN A 129 -4.98 -12.27 -18.50
C GLN A 129 -5.44 -13.76 -18.51
N GLY A 130 -6.47 -14.12 -17.75
CA GLY A 130 -6.95 -15.50 -17.63
C GLY A 130 -5.91 -16.46 -17.04
N ASN A 131 -4.90 -15.95 -16.36
CA ASN A 131 -3.80 -16.72 -15.78
C ASN A 131 -3.53 -16.28 -14.33
N PRO A 132 -3.98 -17.05 -13.32
CA PRO A 132 -3.75 -16.74 -11.90
C PRO A 132 -2.28 -16.63 -11.49
N GLY A 133 -1.35 -17.21 -12.27
CA GLY A 133 0.10 -17.13 -12.09
C GLY A 133 0.76 -16.09 -13.01
N TYR A 134 0.03 -15.12 -13.55
CA TYR A 134 0.59 -14.09 -14.42
C TYR A 134 1.48 -13.10 -13.65
N GLY A 135 2.56 -12.69 -14.29
CA GLY A 135 3.48 -11.67 -13.76
C GLY A 135 4.01 -12.05 -12.39
N ILE A 136 3.90 -11.15 -11.46
CA ILE A 136 4.43 -11.29 -10.09
C ILE A 136 3.85 -12.51 -9.33
N PHE A 137 2.62 -12.95 -9.63
CA PHE A 137 2.02 -14.11 -8.96
C PHE A 137 2.62 -15.45 -9.37
N SER A 138 3.46 -15.49 -10.40
CA SER A 138 4.27 -16.69 -10.70
C SER A 138 5.24 -17.02 -9.55
N SER A 139 5.74 -16.00 -8.87
CA SER A 139 6.66 -16.11 -7.73
C SER A 139 6.01 -15.79 -6.36
N HIS A 140 4.85 -15.10 -6.34
CA HIS A 140 4.17 -14.62 -5.13
C HIS A 140 2.70 -15.08 -5.05
N PRO A 141 2.41 -16.33 -4.69
CA PRO A 141 1.07 -16.93 -4.75
C PRO A 141 0.10 -16.44 -3.66
N GLU A 142 -1.18 -16.82 -3.81
CA GLU A 142 -2.28 -16.72 -2.83
C GLU A 142 -2.71 -15.30 -2.43
N PRO A 143 -3.18 -14.45 -3.39
CA PRO A 143 -3.55 -13.08 -3.12
C PRO A 143 -4.66 -12.92 -2.05
N GLU A 144 -5.71 -13.73 -2.06
CA GLU A 144 -6.85 -13.60 -1.15
C GLU A 144 -6.46 -13.73 0.34
N GLU A 145 -5.62 -14.72 0.67
CA GLU A 145 -5.16 -14.93 2.04
C GLU A 145 -4.19 -13.83 2.49
N ARG A 146 -3.43 -13.28 1.56
CA ARG A 146 -2.53 -12.13 1.78
C ARG A 146 -3.35 -10.89 2.11
N LEU A 147 -4.36 -10.56 1.32
CA LEU A 147 -5.28 -9.43 1.54
C LEU A 147 -5.92 -9.46 2.91
N LYS A 148 -6.51 -10.60 3.32
CA LYS A 148 -7.15 -10.75 4.64
C LYS A 148 -6.20 -10.38 5.79
N ARG A 149 -4.92 -10.76 5.66
CA ARG A 149 -3.90 -10.48 6.70
C ARG A 149 -3.48 -9.03 6.76
N VAL A 150 -3.25 -8.41 5.60
CA VAL A 150 -2.88 -6.99 5.54
C VAL A 150 -4.04 -6.12 6.02
N MET A 151 -5.28 -6.40 5.61
CA MET A 151 -6.48 -5.71 6.10
C MET A 151 -6.65 -5.82 7.62
N LYS A 152 -6.26 -6.95 8.23
CA LYS A 152 -6.25 -7.08 9.69
C LYS A 152 -5.22 -6.15 10.35
N GLN A 153 -4.07 -5.92 9.73
CA GLN A 153 -3.06 -4.96 10.22
C GLN A 153 -3.57 -3.52 10.10
N ILE A 154 -4.18 -3.16 8.97
CA ILE A 154 -4.80 -1.85 8.75
C ILE A 154 -5.89 -1.57 9.80
N LYS A 155 -6.76 -2.57 10.06
CA LYS A 155 -7.78 -2.47 11.11
C LYS A 155 -7.18 -2.26 12.51
N ALA A 156 -6.05 -2.92 12.80
CA ALA A 156 -5.34 -2.74 14.07
C ALA A 156 -4.69 -1.36 14.19
N LEU A 157 -4.29 -0.77 13.06
CA LEU A 157 -3.73 0.58 12.99
C LEU A 157 -4.80 1.67 13.22
N LYS A 158 -6.09 1.32 13.10
CA LYS A 158 -7.23 2.25 13.26
C LYS A 158 -7.13 3.45 12.32
N VAL A 159 -6.97 3.16 11.03
CA VAL A 159 -6.92 4.19 9.99
C VAL A 159 -8.22 5.00 9.98
N HIS A 160 -8.10 6.31 10.02
CA HIS A 160 -9.19 7.28 9.81
C HIS A 160 -8.77 8.29 8.73
N PRO A 161 -9.71 8.74 7.88
CA PRO A 161 -11.15 8.40 7.84
C PRO A 161 -11.42 6.93 7.47
N GLU A 162 -12.62 6.45 7.81
CA GLU A 162 -13.08 5.09 7.53
C GLU A 162 -13.60 4.96 6.10
N ILE A 163 -13.62 3.71 5.58
CA ILE A 163 -14.13 3.39 4.25
C ILE A 163 -15.34 2.47 4.38
N THR A 164 -16.44 2.84 3.71
CA THR A 164 -17.59 1.97 3.47
C THR A 164 -17.66 1.61 1.99
N LEU A 165 -17.67 0.31 1.68
CA LEU A 165 -17.91 -0.20 0.34
C LEU A 165 -19.40 -0.55 0.21
N ASN A 166 -20.04 -0.04 -0.84
CA ASN A 166 -21.46 -0.24 -1.08
C ASN A 166 -21.71 -1.41 -2.05
N GLU A 167 -22.91 -1.99 -2.01
CA GLU A 167 -23.29 -3.11 -2.86
C GLU A 167 -23.33 -2.76 -4.37
N ASP A 168 -23.48 -1.48 -4.70
CA ASP A 168 -23.42 -0.97 -6.07
C ASP A 168 -22.01 -0.71 -6.60
N ASN A 169 -20.98 -1.24 -5.91
CA ASN A 169 -19.56 -1.02 -6.20
C ASN A 169 -19.09 0.44 -6.08
N THR A 170 -19.85 1.31 -5.42
CA THR A 170 -19.35 2.63 -5.02
C THR A 170 -18.66 2.55 -3.67
N ALA A 171 -17.88 3.59 -3.32
CA ALA A 171 -17.20 3.69 -2.04
C ALA A 171 -17.47 5.05 -1.38
N ARG A 172 -17.52 5.06 -0.06
CA ARG A 172 -17.59 6.27 0.75
C ARG A 172 -16.44 6.30 1.74
N VAL A 173 -15.68 7.38 1.72
CA VAL A 173 -14.68 7.71 2.76
C VAL A 173 -15.34 8.70 3.72
N HIS A 174 -15.35 8.44 5.03
CA HIS A 174 -16.08 9.27 5.98
C HIS A 174 -15.45 9.31 7.37
N GLU A 175 -15.70 10.40 8.08
CA GLU A 175 -15.32 10.57 9.48
C GLU A 175 -16.31 11.54 10.15
N GLY A 176 -17.03 11.08 11.19
CA GLY A 176 -18.15 11.83 11.77
C GLY A 176 -19.19 12.17 10.72
N ASP A 177 -19.56 13.45 10.62
CA ASP A 177 -20.53 13.93 9.64
C ASP A 177 -19.91 14.20 8.26
N TRP A 178 -18.58 14.23 8.15
CA TRP A 178 -17.90 14.41 6.87
C TRP A 178 -17.89 13.13 6.05
N GLY A 179 -18.02 13.29 4.73
CA GLY A 179 -17.92 12.14 3.81
C GLY A 179 -17.66 12.54 2.38
N PHE A 180 -16.95 11.65 1.69
CA PHE A 180 -16.56 11.77 0.29
C PHE A 180 -16.99 10.50 -0.47
N ASN A 181 -17.82 10.64 -1.49
CA ASN A 181 -18.31 9.50 -2.29
C ASN A 181 -17.47 9.34 -3.55
N ILE A 182 -17.11 8.11 -3.86
CA ILE A 182 -16.38 7.72 -5.07
C ILE A 182 -17.25 6.73 -5.85
N THR A 183 -17.68 7.12 -7.05
CA THR A 183 -18.69 6.39 -7.82
C THR A 183 -18.16 5.85 -9.14
N GLN A 184 -17.04 6.37 -9.66
CA GLN A 184 -16.54 6.03 -10.98
C GLN A 184 -15.33 5.11 -10.92
N THR A 185 -15.33 4.08 -11.76
CA THR A 185 -14.12 3.33 -12.13
C THR A 185 -13.42 4.07 -13.25
N VAL A 186 -12.14 4.33 -13.14
CA VAL A 186 -11.34 4.98 -14.17
C VAL A 186 -10.10 4.13 -14.46
N GLY A 187 -9.97 3.64 -15.68
CA GLY A 187 -8.94 2.66 -16.03
C GLY A 187 -9.05 1.43 -15.13
N ASN A 188 -7.96 1.07 -14.47
CA ASN A 188 -7.89 -0.07 -13.55
C ASN A 188 -8.23 0.31 -12.10
N ASP A 189 -8.62 1.58 -11.84
CA ASP A 189 -8.90 2.07 -10.49
C ASP A 189 -10.40 2.05 -10.20
N ARG A 190 -10.84 0.99 -9.52
CA ARG A 190 -12.20 0.85 -8.99
C ARG A 190 -12.43 1.85 -7.85
N PRO A 191 -13.70 2.21 -7.53
CA PRO A 191 -14.02 3.08 -6.40
C PRO A 191 -13.38 2.65 -5.08
N GLU A 192 -13.28 1.35 -4.84
CA GLU A 192 -12.59 0.77 -3.69
C GLU A 192 -11.12 1.18 -3.62
N TYR A 193 -10.36 1.06 -4.72
CA TYR A 193 -8.93 1.41 -4.75
C TYR A 193 -8.72 2.90 -4.56
N ARG A 194 -9.56 3.70 -5.19
CA ARG A 194 -9.56 5.15 -5.06
C ARG A 194 -9.93 5.59 -3.63
N ALA A 195 -10.81 4.84 -2.94
CA ALA A 195 -11.11 5.07 -1.52
C ALA A 195 -9.90 4.72 -0.63
N TYR A 196 -9.17 3.64 -0.94
CA TYR A 196 -7.91 3.32 -0.24
C TYR A 196 -6.85 4.41 -0.43
N MET A 197 -6.73 4.98 -1.63
CA MET A 197 -5.83 6.11 -1.89
C MET A 197 -6.22 7.32 -1.05
N LEU A 198 -7.48 7.73 -1.10
CA LEU A 198 -7.99 8.89 -0.38
C LEU A 198 -7.86 8.73 1.15
N ALA A 199 -8.40 7.65 1.70
CA ALA A 199 -8.40 7.44 3.15
C ALA A 199 -6.97 7.28 3.70
N GLY A 200 -6.11 6.56 2.98
CA GLY A 200 -4.73 6.37 3.38
C GLY A 200 -3.88 7.64 3.22
N GLY A 201 -4.12 8.46 2.19
CA GLY A 201 -3.48 9.77 2.05
C GLY A 201 -3.86 10.71 3.19
N LEU A 202 -5.14 10.77 3.55
CA LEU A 202 -5.63 11.57 4.69
C LEU A 202 -5.08 11.05 6.03
N TYR A 203 -4.94 9.73 6.19
CA TYR A 203 -4.24 9.15 7.34
C TYR A 203 -2.79 9.62 7.43
N CYS A 204 -2.04 9.64 6.32
CA CYS A 204 -0.66 10.14 6.29
C CYS A 204 -0.58 11.63 6.68
N VAL A 205 -1.50 12.45 6.19
CA VAL A 205 -1.61 13.87 6.60
C VAL A 205 -1.81 13.99 8.10
N ARG A 206 -2.73 13.21 8.65
CA ARG A 206 -3.05 13.19 10.08
C ARG A 206 -1.85 12.79 10.95
N GLU A 207 -1.15 11.71 10.57
CA GLU A 207 0.03 11.24 11.30
C GLU A 207 1.18 12.24 11.25
N ARG A 208 1.34 12.97 10.13
CA ARG A 208 2.36 14.00 9.98
C ARG A 208 2.08 15.24 10.81
N ASP A 209 0.87 15.76 10.75
CA ASP A 209 0.50 17.05 11.32
C ASP A 209 -0.20 16.95 12.70
N LYS A 210 -0.58 15.75 13.15
CA LYS A 210 -1.04 15.40 14.53
C LYS A 210 -1.99 16.43 15.18
N GLY A 211 -3.12 16.67 14.54
CA GLY A 211 -4.15 17.59 15.05
C GLY A 211 -3.93 19.08 14.71
N HIS A 212 -2.93 19.38 13.87
CA HIS A 212 -2.64 20.73 13.38
C HIS A 212 -2.68 20.79 11.84
N ILE A 213 -3.59 20.02 11.22
CA ILE A 213 -3.77 19.99 9.77
C ILE A 213 -4.22 21.37 9.30
N ASP A 214 -3.53 21.92 8.27
CA ASP A 214 -3.85 23.21 7.67
C ASP A 214 -4.65 23.01 6.37
N PRO A 215 -5.91 23.49 6.28
CA PRO A 215 -6.75 23.31 5.09
C PRO A 215 -6.17 23.98 3.82
N TYR A 216 -5.29 24.94 3.96
CA TYR A 216 -4.73 25.67 2.82
C TYR A 216 -3.51 24.99 2.17
N ARG A 217 -3.02 23.88 2.73
CA ARG A 217 -1.92 23.09 2.16
C ARG A 217 -2.42 22.06 1.12
N PHE A 218 -3.72 21.93 0.89
CA PHE A 218 -4.25 21.17 -0.23
C PHE A 218 -4.06 21.96 -1.53
N ILE A 219 -3.34 21.37 -2.49
CA ILE A 219 -3.02 21.94 -3.80
C ILE A 219 -3.47 20.99 -4.92
N VAL A 220 -3.77 21.55 -6.10
CA VAL A 220 -4.23 20.80 -7.29
C VAL A 220 -3.20 20.94 -8.39
N TYR A 221 -2.78 19.80 -8.95
CA TYR A 221 -2.03 19.74 -10.21
C TYR A 221 -2.95 19.26 -11.31
N ASP A 222 -3.26 20.14 -12.26
CA ASP A 222 -4.13 19.85 -13.40
C ASP A 222 -3.27 19.55 -14.65
N ASN A 223 -3.46 18.33 -15.21
CA ASN A 223 -2.79 17.86 -16.42
C ASN A 223 -3.71 17.87 -17.64
N GLY A 224 -4.88 18.51 -17.55
CA GLY A 224 -5.88 18.63 -18.63
C GLY A 224 -6.82 17.42 -18.77
N GLY A 225 -6.31 16.19 -18.67
CA GLY A 225 -7.11 14.95 -18.69
C GLY A 225 -7.41 14.39 -17.31
N SER A 226 -6.55 14.70 -16.35
CA SER A 226 -6.65 14.35 -14.94
C SER A 226 -6.17 15.51 -14.08
N ALA A 227 -6.57 15.52 -12.82
CA ALA A 227 -6.05 16.46 -11.83
C ALA A 227 -5.81 15.71 -10.51
N THR A 228 -4.62 15.89 -9.95
CA THR A 228 -4.22 15.26 -8.68
C THR A 228 -4.23 16.28 -7.56
N ILE A 229 -4.86 15.92 -6.47
CA ILE A 229 -4.89 16.70 -5.23
C ILE A 229 -3.79 16.19 -4.31
N TYR A 230 -2.93 17.08 -3.89
CA TYR A 230 -1.88 16.82 -2.91
C TYR A 230 -2.13 17.61 -1.63
N TYR A 231 -1.62 17.10 -0.53
CA TYR A 231 -1.36 17.87 0.68
C TYR A 231 0.16 17.98 0.82
N ASP A 232 0.73 19.12 0.42
CA ASP A 232 2.15 19.30 0.10
C ASP A 232 2.67 18.26 -0.91
N ASP A 233 3.40 17.24 -0.41
CA ASP A 233 3.98 16.13 -1.15
C ASP A 233 3.19 14.81 -1.04
N ILE A 234 2.16 14.76 -0.18
CA ILE A 234 1.31 13.56 -0.02
C ILE A 234 0.22 13.58 -1.09
N GLU A 235 0.23 12.59 -1.97
CA GLU A 235 -0.87 12.36 -2.90
C GLU A 235 -2.14 11.93 -2.15
N ILE A 236 -3.25 12.64 -2.39
CA ILE A 236 -4.53 12.40 -1.74
C ILE A 236 -5.50 11.69 -2.68
N LEU A 237 -5.71 12.24 -3.88
CA LEU A 237 -6.65 11.72 -4.84
C LEU A 237 -6.35 12.26 -6.24
N THR A 238 -6.35 11.37 -7.23
CA THR A 238 -6.38 11.74 -8.64
C THR A 238 -7.80 11.59 -9.17
N VAL A 239 -8.31 12.65 -9.81
CA VAL A 239 -9.62 12.67 -10.48
C VAL A 239 -9.43 12.91 -11.99
N TYR A 240 -10.36 12.42 -12.77
CA TYR A 240 -10.28 12.41 -14.23
C TYR A 240 -11.47 13.16 -14.85
N ASN A 241 -11.38 13.50 -16.13
CA ASN A 241 -12.49 14.11 -16.86
C ASN A 241 -13.77 13.27 -16.80
N GLN A 242 -13.66 11.93 -16.72
CA GLN A 242 -14.79 11.03 -16.54
C GLN A 242 -15.51 11.29 -15.20
N ASP A 243 -14.78 11.48 -14.11
CA ASP A 243 -15.37 11.86 -12.80
C ASP A 243 -16.05 13.22 -12.88
N ALA A 244 -15.37 14.17 -13.52
CA ALA A 244 -15.88 15.53 -13.67
C ALA A 244 -17.23 15.55 -14.41
N TYR A 245 -17.31 14.87 -15.54
CA TYR A 245 -18.54 14.80 -16.33
C TYR A 245 -19.67 14.08 -15.58
N ALA A 246 -19.37 13.01 -14.87
CA ALA A 246 -20.36 12.32 -14.01
C ALA A 246 -20.86 13.22 -12.88
N GLY A 247 -20.01 14.10 -12.34
CA GLY A 247 -20.34 15.09 -11.32
C GLY A 247 -20.94 16.41 -11.86
N GLY A 248 -21.09 16.56 -13.18
CA GLY A 248 -21.63 17.79 -13.80
C GLY A 248 -20.60 18.92 -13.94
N PHE A 249 -19.31 18.61 -13.89
CA PHE A 249 -18.22 19.57 -14.06
C PHE A 249 -17.63 19.53 -15.48
N GLY A 250 -17.05 20.62 -15.93
CA GLY A 250 -16.51 20.75 -17.29
C GLY A 250 -15.12 20.15 -17.48
N SER A 251 -14.33 19.91 -16.41
CA SER A 251 -12.97 19.38 -16.47
C SER A 251 -12.54 18.73 -15.16
N ALA A 252 -11.50 17.89 -15.22
CA ALA A 252 -10.86 17.28 -14.04
C ALA A 252 -10.39 18.36 -13.06
N GLY A 253 -9.77 19.44 -13.54
CA GLY A 253 -9.31 20.55 -12.69
C GLY A 253 -10.45 21.25 -11.94
N SER A 254 -11.59 21.53 -12.60
CA SER A 254 -12.75 22.12 -11.93
C SER A 254 -13.37 21.18 -10.89
N TYR A 255 -13.41 19.88 -11.16
CA TYR A 255 -13.86 18.87 -10.21
C TYR A 255 -12.88 18.71 -9.04
N ALA A 256 -11.58 18.67 -9.31
CA ALA A 256 -10.55 18.62 -8.26
C ALA A 256 -10.61 19.83 -7.30
N ALA A 257 -10.88 21.03 -7.82
CA ALA A 257 -11.10 22.20 -6.99
C ALA A 257 -12.31 22.03 -6.05
N ALA A 258 -13.43 21.50 -6.54
CA ALA A 258 -14.60 21.20 -5.70
C ALA A 258 -14.31 20.09 -4.68
N CYS A 259 -13.58 19.05 -5.06
CA CYS A 259 -13.12 18.00 -4.14
C CYS A 259 -12.21 18.58 -3.05
N THR A 260 -11.34 19.53 -3.40
CA THR A 260 -10.45 20.20 -2.43
C THR A 260 -11.25 20.96 -1.37
N GLU A 261 -12.35 21.61 -1.73
CA GLU A 261 -13.22 22.26 -0.74
C GLU A 261 -13.87 21.25 0.21
N LEU A 262 -14.26 20.07 -0.28
CA LEU A 262 -14.74 18.98 0.60
C LEU A 262 -13.63 18.45 1.53
N LEU A 263 -12.39 18.36 1.06
CA LEU A 263 -11.25 17.96 1.88
C LEU A 263 -10.94 19.01 2.97
N ARG A 264 -11.06 20.31 2.65
CA ARG A 264 -10.94 21.38 3.65
C ARG A 264 -11.98 21.29 4.75
N GLN A 265 -13.19 20.82 4.46
CA GLN A 265 -14.23 20.57 5.44
C GLN A 265 -13.93 19.36 6.35
N TRP A 266 -13.11 18.41 5.92
CA TRP A 266 -12.63 17.32 6.76
C TRP A 266 -11.67 17.80 7.86
N VAL A 267 -10.86 18.82 7.61
CA VAL A 267 -9.80 19.27 8.50
C VAL A 267 -10.28 19.59 9.93
N PRO A 268 -11.35 20.37 10.17
CA PRO A 268 -11.82 20.61 11.53
C PRO A 268 -12.30 19.33 12.23
N VAL A 269 -12.87 18.36 11.50
CA VAL A 269 -13.30 17.07 12.06
C VAL A 269 -12.09 16.26 12.52
N ALA A 270 -11.06 16.16 11.68
CA ALA A 270 -9.82 15.45 11.99
C ALA A 270 -9.09 16.08 13.19
N ASN A 271 -8.90 17.40 13.18
CA ASN A 271 -8.21 18.11 14.26
C ASN A 271 -8.94 18.00 15.59
N ALA A 272 -10.28 18.06 15.60
CA ALA A 272 -11.08 17.89 16.81
C ALA A 272 -10.96 16.48 17.41
N ASN A 273 -10.98 15.45 16.57
CA ASN A 273 -10.85 14.06 16.99
C ASN A 273 -9.46 13.78 17.59
N ASP A 274 -8.40 14.30 17.00
CA ASP A 274 -7.03 14.15 17.49
C ASP A 274 -6.83 14.84 18.84
N THR A 275 -7.35 16.05 19.00
CA THR A 275 -7.29 16.79 20.26
C THR A 275 -8.04 16.05 21.38
N ALA A 276 -9.20 15.44 21.08
CA ALA A 276 -9.96 14.65 22.03
C ALA A 276 -9.21 13.38 22.47
N VAL A 277 -8.48 12.72 21.58
CA VAL A 277 -7.64 11.56 21.90
C VAL A 277 -6.45 11.97 22.77
N GLN A 278 -5.77 13.05 22.44
CA GLN A 278 -4.65 13.57 23.23
C GLN A 278 -5.08 13.97 24.65
N SER A 279 -6.22 14.66 24.81
CA SER A 279 -6.74 15.07 26.12
C SER A 279 -7.10 13.88 27.02
N LYS A 280 -7.63 12.79 26.46
CA LYS A 280 -7.89 11.54 27.20
C LYS A 280 -6.58 10.86 27.63
N SER A 281 -5.57 10.81 26.77
CA SER A 281 -4.28 10.21 27.07
C SER A 281 -3.56 10.98 28.19
N THR A 282 -3.59 12.31 28.17
CA THR A 282 -3.00 13.16 29.21
C THR A 282 -3.71 12.97 30.58
N LYS A 283 -5.04 12.89 30.59
CA LYS A 283 -5.79 12.60 31.81
C LYS A 283 -5.45 11.25 32.44
N TRP A 284 -5.23 10.21 31.63
CA TRP A 284 -4.78 8.90 32.13
C TRP A 284 -3.36 8.94 32.73
N ILE A 285 -2.46 9.70 32.13
CA ILE A 285 -1.10 9.90 32.67
C ILE A 285 -1.17 10.63 34.01
N GLU A 286 -1.95 11.67 34.15
CA GLU A 286 -2.15 12.39 35.40
C GLU A 286 -2.76 11.51 36.51
N VAL A 287 -3.73 10.65 36.17
CA VAL A 287 -4.34 9.71 37.11
C VAL A 287 -3.32 8.65 37.56
N ILE A 288 -2.50 8.13 36.66
CA ILE A 288 -1.46 7.13 36.99
C ILE A 288 -0.37 7.77 37.86
N THR A 289 0.07 8.98 37.54
CA THR A 289 1.11 9.68 38.34
C THR A 289 0.61 10.10 39.71
N SER A 290 -0.65 10.55 39.83
CA SER A 290 -1.23 10.90 41.13
C SER A 290 -1.46 9.67 42.02
N SER A 291 -1.88 8.54 41.46
CA SER A 291 -2.05 7.28 42.20
C SER A 291 -0.72 6.68 42.68
N SER A 292 0.35 6.85 41.91
CA SER A 292 1.68 6.34 42.26
C SER A 292 2.36 7.15 43.37
N ILE A 293 2.05 8.45 43.49
CA ILE A 293 2.60 9.31 44.55
C ILE A 293 1.88 9.08 45.89
N GLN A 294 0.60 8.74 45.87
CA GLN A 294 -0.13 8.41 47.11
C GLN A 294 0.27 7.06 47.73
N SER A 295 0.78 6.13 46.95
CA SER A 295 1.27 4.82 47.44
C SER A 295 2.70 4.81 48.00
N LEU A 296 3.41 5.93 47.89
CA LEU A 296 4.80 6.09 48.43
C LEU A 296 4.87 6.92 49.72
N MET A 297 3.71 7.34 50.28
CA MET A 297 3.59 8.14 51.52
C MET A 297 2.83 7.40 52.64
N ILE A 298 2.78 6.06 52.65
CA ILE A 298 2.29 5.28 53.80
C ILE A 298 3.39 4.34 54.33
#